data_cb54f4ed47f3bd08fa41f3250c3bd37a
#
_entry.id   cb54f4ed47f3bd08fa41f3250c3bd37a
#
_cell.length_a   1.000
_cell.length_b   1.000
_cell.length_c   1.000
_cell.angle_alpha   90.00
_cell.angle_beta   90.00
_cell.angle_gamma   90.00
#
_symmetry.space_group_name_H-M   'P 1'
#
loop_
_entity.id
_entity.type
_entity.pdbx_description
1 polymer ?
#
loop_
_entity_poly.entity_id
_entity_poly.type
_entity_poly.pdbx_seq_one_letter_code
_entity_poly.pdbx_strand_id
1 'polypeptide(L)'
;MKPSRYVAVCGASDPAPGQRELAREVGRRLAEAEAIVLCGGLGGVMEAVSEGAAQAGGTVLGILPGSDRSGANRHLTLAIATGLGEGRNAVLTTAADSVIAIGGGWGTLSEIGLARKKGRPVVGLDTWELKGLRVADSVEEAVRIALG
;
A
#
# COMPACT_ATOMS: atom_id res chain seq x y z
N MET A 1 -21.05 10.47 10.74
CA MET A 1 -20.03 9.42 10.64
C MET A 1 -18.86 9.94 9.85
N LYS A 2 -17.67 9.90 10.43
CA LYS A 2 -16.46 10.31 9.72
C LYS A 2 -16.08 9.21 8.72
N PRO A 3 -15.89 9.53 7.43
CA PRO A 3 -15.48 8.51 6.47
C PRO A 3 -14.09 7.97 6.78
N SER A 4 -13.89 6.67 6.60
CA SER A 4 -12.58 6.04 6.77
C SER A 4 -11.59 6.58 5.74
N ARG A 5 -10.35 6.74 6.14
CA ARG A 5 -9.26 7.10 5.24
C ARG A 5 -8.79 5.87 4.48
N TYR A 6 -8.59 6.01 3.19
CA TYR A 6 -8.08 4.96 2.32
C TYR A 6 -6.59 5.19 2.07
N VAL A 7 -5.77 4.28 2.55
CA VAL A 7 -4.30 4.40 2.41
C VAL A 7 -3.78 3.23 1.58
N ALA A 8 -3.19 3.54 0.44
CA ALA A 8 -2.53 2.53 -0.38
C ALA A 8 -1.12 2.29 0.15
N VAL A 9 -0.73 1.03 0.23
CA VAL A 9 0.63 0.63 0.59
C VAL A 9 1.20 -0.16 -0.57
N CYS A 10 2.30 0.32 -1.12
CA CYS A 10 2.97 -0.31 -2.25
C CYS A 10 4.42 -0.66 -1.94
N GLY A 11 4.92 -1.68 -2.61
CA GLY A 11 6.27 -2.18 -2.45
C GLY A 11 6.50 -3.42 -3.31
N ALA A 12 7.72 -3.94 -3.27
CA ALA A 12 8.11 -5.05 -4.12
C ALA A 12 7.43 -6.38 -3.74
N SER A 13 7.21 -7.23 -4.73
CA SER A 13 6.83 -8.63 -4.51
C SER A 13 7.99 -9.48 -3.98
N ASP A 14 9.22 -9.03 -4.17
CA ASP A 14 10.44 -9.62 -3.62
C ASP A 14 11.20 -8.55 -2.81
N PRO A 15 10.76 -8.26 -1.58
CA PRO A 15 11.32 -7.17 -0.78
C PRO A 15 12.71 -7.50 -0.23
N ALA A 16 13.51 -6.45 -0.03
CA ALA A 16 14.78 -6.55 0.67
C ALA A 16 14.58 -6.92 2.15
N PRO A 17 15.63 -7.42 2.83
CA PRO A 17 15.56 -7.75 4.25
C PRO A 17 15.02 -6.59 5.10
N GLY A 18 14.12 -6.90 6.02
CA GLY A 18 13.49 -5.93 6.91
C GLY A 18 12.25 -5.22 6.34
N GLN A 19 12.04 -5.22 5.04
CA GLN A 19 10.91 -4.52 4.43
C GLN A 19 9.57 -5.21 4.71
N ARG A 20 9.54 -6.54 4.88
CA ARG A 20 8.32 -7.26 5.29
C ARG A 20 7.86 -6.82 6.68
N GLU A 21 8.78 -6.69 7.61
CA GLU A 21 8.48 -6.26 8.98
C GLU A 21 7.95 -4.83 9.00
N LEU A 22 8.56 -3.93 8.22
CA LEU A 22 8.06 -2.56 8.06
C LEU A 22 6.64 -2.57 7.53
N ALA A 23 6.36 -3.35 6.49
CA ALA A 23 5.04 -3.44 5.88
C ALA A 23 4.00 -4.02 6.86
N ARG A 24 4.36 -5.05 7.60
CA ARG A 24 3.47 -5.66 8.61
C ARG A 24 3.10 -4.64 9.69
N GLU A 25 4.08 -3.90 10.18
CA GLU A 25 3.86 -2.86 11.19
C GLU A 25 3.03 -1.70 10.64
N VAL A 26 3.26 -1.27 9.39
CA VAL A 26 2.43 -0.26 8.72
C VAL A 26 0.98 -0.73 8.67
N GLY A 27 0.74 -1.96 8.25
CA GLY A 27 -0.61 -2.54 8.19
C GLY A 27 -1.30 -2.55 9.55
N ARG A 28 -0.58 -2.99 10.58
CA ARG A 28 -1.09 -3.01 11.95
C ARG A 28 -1.52 -1.61 12.42
N ARG A 29 -0.65 -0.63 12.25
CA ARG A 29 -0.92 0.75 12.70
C ARG A 29 -2.05 1.41 11.92
N LEU A 30 -2.13 1.17 10.61
CA LEU A 30 -3.26 1.67 9.81
C LEU A 30 -4.58 1.07 10.27
N ALA A 31 -4.61 -0.22 10.55
CA ALA A 31 -5.81 -0.90 11.05
C ALA A 31 -6.23 -0.36 12.43
N GLU A 32 -5.28 -0.15 13.34
CA GLU A 32 -5.55 0.44 14.65
C GLU A 32 -6.11 1.87 14.55
N ALA A 33 -5.74 2.59 13.51
CA ALA A 33 -6.27 3.93 13.21
C ALA A 33 -7.59 3.89 12.41
N GLU A 34 -8.15 2.69 12.21
CA GLU A 34 -9.40 2.47 11.48
C GLU A 34 -9.34 2.93 10.00
N ALA A 35 -8.13 3.01 9.44
CA ALA A 35 -7.96 3.25 8.02
C ALA A 35 -8.23 1.98 7.21
N ILE A 36 -8.71 2.14 5.99
CA ILE A 36 -8.84 1.04 5.04
C ILE A 36 -7.52 0.95 4.26
N VAL A 37 -6.91 -0.23 4.29
CA VAL A 37 -5.66 -0.49 3.57
C VAL A 37 -5.97 -0.94 2.15
N LEU A 38 -5.37 -0.28 1.17
CA LEU A 38 -5.40 -0.71 -0.22
C LEU A 38 -4.01 -1.24 -0.61
N CYS A 39 -3.97 -2.31 -1.37
CA CYS A 39 -2.72 -2.81 -1.91
C CYS A 39 -2.94 -3.54 -3.25
N GLY A 40 -1.85 -3.93 -3.91
CA GLY A 40 -1.92 -4.67 -5.16
C GLY A 40 -2.38 -6.13 -5.03
N GLY A 41 -2.55 -6.61 -3.82
CA GLY A 41 -3.20 -7.90 -3.54
C GLY A 41 -2.34 -9.15 -3.72
N LEU A 42 -1.08 -9.02 -4.12
CA LEU A 42 -0.17 -10.14 -4.38
C LEU A 42 0.78 -10.41 -3.20
N GLY A 43 1.99 -10.85 -3.47
CA GLY A 43 2.97 -11.23 -2.46
C GLY A 43 3.89 -10.09 -2.00
N GLY A 44 4.88 -10.45 -1.21
CA GLY A 44 5.90 -9.50 -0.73
C GLY A 44 5.35 -8.47 0.23
N VAL A 45 5.63 -7.20 -0.05
CA VAL A 45 5.13 -6.07 0.76
C VAL A 45 3.60 -6.06 0.80
N MET A 46 2.94 -6.35 -0.32
CA MET A 46 1.47 -6.43 -0.39
C MET A 46 0.89 -7.46 0.58
N GLU A 47 1.49 -8.65 0.64
CA GLU A 47 1.06 -9.69 1.58
C GLU A 47 1.35 -9.29 3.03
N ALA A 48 2.55 -8.76 3.29
CA ALA A 48 2.95 -8.39 4.65
C ALA A 48 2.08 -7.28 5.25
N VAL A 49 1.75 -6.24 4.47
CA VAL A 49 0.85 -5.18 4.95
C VAL A 49 -0.56 -5.73 5.19
N SER A 50 -1.02 -6.63 4.33
CA SER A 50 -2.32 -7.28 4.49
C SER A 50 -2.37 -8.12 5.77
N GLU A 51 -1.32 -8.89 6.03
CA GLU A 51 -1.20 -9.70 7.25
C GLU A 51 -1.25 -8.83 8.50
N GLY A 52 -0.45 -7.79 8.56
CA GLY A 52 -0.42 -6.88 9.72
C GLY A 52 -1.76 -6.22 9.99
N ALA A 53 -2.43 -5.75 8.96
CA ALA A 53 -3.75 -5.15 9.08
C ALA A 53 -4.81 -6.17 9.50
N ALA A 54 -4.81 -7.36 8.90
CA ALA A 54 -5.77 -8.43 9.24
C ALA A 54 -5.62 -8.89 10.69
N GLN A 55 -4.39 -9.05 11.17
CA GLN A 55 -4.12 -9.43 12.56
C GLN A 55 -4.63 -8.40 13.56
N ALA A 56 -4.69 -7.13 13.19
CA ALA A 56 -5.24 -6.06 14.00
C ALA A 56 -6.74 -5.82 13.77
N GLY A 57 -7.42 -6.70 13.03
CA GLY A 57 -8.86 -6.60 12.76
C GLY A 57 -9.23 -5.55 11.72
N GLY A 58 -8.29 -5.09 10.92
CA GLY A 58 -8.50 -4.08 9.89
C GLY A 58 -9.12 -4.61 8.60
N THR A 59 -9.48 -3.68 7.73
CA THR A 59 -10.01 -3.98 6.40
C THR A 59 -8.93 -3.75 5.34
N VAL A 60 -8.69 -4.77 4.51
CA VAL A 60 -7.71 -4.73 3.43
C VAL A 60 -8.39 -5.03 2.11
N LEU A 61 -8.28 -4.11 1.17
CA LEU A 61 -8.80 -4.24 -0.17
C LEU A 61 -7.65 -4.43 -1.15
N GLY A 62 -7.61 -5.59 -1.82
CA GLY A 62 -6.63 -5.88 -2.85
C GLY A 62 -7.17 -5.54 -4.24
N ILE A 63 -6.41 -4.75 -4.99
CA ILE A 63 -6.71 -4.39 -6.38
C ILE A 63 -5.80 -5.24 -7.28
N LEU A 64 -6.33 -6.34 -7.79
CA LEU A 64 -5.56 -7.35 -8.50
C LEU A 64 -5.38 -7.02 -9.98
N PRO A 65 -4.24 -7.38 -10.59
CA PRO A 65 -4.01 -7.14 -12.01
C PRO A 65 -4.72 -8.12 -12.93
N GLY A 66 -5.00 -9.33 -12.46
CA GLY A 66 -5.56 -10.40 -13.27
C GLY A 66 -7.05 -10.28 -13.55
N SER A 67 -7.54 -11.16 -14.40
CA SER A 67 -8.96 -11.23 -14.76
C SER A 67 -9.79 -12.05 -13.76
N ASP A 68 -9.16 -12.64 -12.77
CA ASP A 68 -9.79 -13.37 -11.67
C ASP A 68 -9.04 -13.10 -10.36
N ARG A 69 -9.48 -13.73 -9.26
CA ARG A 69 -8.90 -13.52 -7.93
C ARG A 69 -7.90 -14.61 -7.51
N SER A 70 -7.46 -15.45 -8.44
CA SER A 70 -6.61 -16.61 -8.11
C SER A 70 -5.24 -16.24 -7.50
N GLY A 71 -4.72 -15.07 -7.82
CA GLY A 71 -3.44 -14.59 -7.27
C GLY A 71 -3.54 -13.84 -5.94
N ALA A 72 -4.75 -13.67 -5.40
CA ALA A 72 -4.98 -12.89 -4.18
C ALA A 72 -4.27 -13.51 -2.97
N ASN A 73 -3.57 -12.69 -2.17
CA ASN A 73 -3.02 -13.19 -0.92
C ASN A 73 -4.16 -13.47 0.08
N ARG A 74 -3.91 -14.40 0.99
CA ARG A 74 -4.94 -14.93 1.92
C ARG A 74 -5.38 -13.96 3.01
N HIS A 75 -4.69 -12.83 3.17
CA HIS A 75 -4.98 -11.87 4.24
C HIS A 75 -5.91 -10.74 3.81
N LEU A 76 -6.28 -10.69 2.53
CA LEU A 76 -7.21 -9.66 2.03
C LEU A 76 -8.61 -9.86 2.61
N THR A 77 -9.26 -8.75 2.97
CA THR A 77 -10.69 -8.76 3.31
C THR A 77 -11.54 -8.88 2.04
N LEU A 78 -11.19 -8.10 1.04
CA LEU A 78 -11.85 -8.06 -0.25
C LEU A 78 -10.80 -8.02 -1.37
N ALA A 79 -11.11 -8.64 -2.49
CA ALA A 79 -10.25 -8.64 -3.66
C ALA A 79 -11.05 -8.29 -4.91
N ILE A 80 -10.54 -7.33 -5.68
CA ILE A 80 -11.15 -6.91 -6.94
C ILE A 80 -10.22 -7.30 -8.08
N ALA A 81 -10.67 -8.16 -8.98
CA ALA A 81 -9.97 -8.47 -10.21
C ALA A 81 -10.26 -7.37 -11.23
N THR A 82 -9.22 -6.76 -11.79
CA THR A 82 -9.39 -5.66 -12.74
C THR A 82 -9.20 -6.08 -14.18
N GLY A 83 -8.41 -7.11 -14.45
CA GLY A 83 -8.02 -7.51 -15.81
C GLY A 83 -7.14 -6.48 -16.51
N LEU A 84 -6.59 -5.51 -15.80
CA LEU A 84 -5.84 -4.39 -16.37
C LEU A 84 -4.32 -4.60 -16.35
N GLY A 85 -3.82 -5.72 -15.81
CA GLY A 85 -2.39 -5.92 -15.63
C GLY A 85 -1.82 -4.79 -14.77
N GLU A 86 -0.72 -4.21 -15.18
CA GLU A 86 -0.07 -3.10 -14.46
C GLU A 86 -0.93 -1.83 -14.42
N GLY A 87 -1.90 -1.70 -15.30
CA GLY A 87 -2.87 -0.58 -15.29
C GLY A 87 -3.68 -0.51 -14.00
N ARG A 88 -3.76 -1.60 -13.22
CA ARG A 88 -4.43 -1.58 -11.91
C ARG A 88 -3.74 -0.63 -10.93
N ASN A 89 -2.47 -0.28 -11.15
CA ASN A 89 -1.78 0.71 -10.32
C ASN A 89 -2.44 2.09 -10.43
N ALA A 90 -3.00 2.42 -11.57
CA ALA A 90 -3.77 3.67 -11.73
C ALA A 90 -5.08 3.64 -10.94
N VAL A 91 -5.75 2.50 -10.90
CA VAL A 91 -6.96 2.31 -10.08
C VAL A 91 -6.63 2.44 -8.60
N LEU A 92 -5.59 1.73 -8.16
CA LEU A 92 -5.13 1.74 -6.77
C LEU A 92 -4.82 3.15 -6.25
N THR A 93 -4.02 3.89 -7.00
CA THR A 93 -3.61 5.24 -6.62
C THR A 93 -4.75 6.26 -6.72
N THR A 94 -5.69 6.06 -7.62
CA THR A 94 -6.89 6.89 -7.72
C THR A 94 -7.83 6.68 -6.53
N ALA A 95 -7.98 5.44 -6.10
CA ALA A 95 -8.86 5.08 -4.98
C ALA A 95 -8.32 5.55 -3.62
N ALA A 96 -7.00 5.74 -3.50
CA ALA A 96 -6.36 6.11 -2.24
C ALA A 96 -6.44 7.61 -1.97
N ASP A 97 -6.55 7.96 -0.68
CA ASP A 97 -6.38 9.33 -0.20
C ASP A 97 -4.90 9.69 -0.07
N SER A 98 -4.07 8.69 0.27
CA SER A 98 -2.63 8.82 0.41
C SER A 98 -1.94 7.49 0.14
N VAL A 99 -0.63 7.52 -0.08
CA VAL A 99 0.16 6.35 -0.42
C VAL A 99 1.39 6.26 0.47
N ILE A 100 1.67 5.06 0.98
CA ILE A 100 2.94 4.71 1.65
C ILE A 100 3.70 3.78 0.70
N ALA A 101 4.90 4.16 0.30
CA ALA A 101 5.77 3.34 -0.54
C ALA A 101 6.91 2.76 0.30
N ILE A 102 7.04 1.43 0.32
CA ILE A 102 8.05 0.71 1.11
C ILE A 102 9.03 0.05 0.15
N GLY A 103 10.29 0.51 0.16
CA GLY A 103 11.31 0.02 -0.74
C GLY A 103 10.84 0.09 -2.19
N GLY A 104 11.01 -1.00 -2.92
CA GLY A 104 10.30 -1.21 -4.18
C GLY A 104 11.18 -1.38 -5.41
N GLY A 105 10.54 -1.82 -6.47
CA GLY A 105 11.07 -1.94 -7.82
C GLY A 105 10.35 -0.97 -8.77
N TRP A 106 10.43 -1.26 -10.07
CA TRP A 106 9.84 -0.39 -11.09
C TRP A 106 8.32 -0.23 -10.95
N GLY A 107 7.62 -1.28 -10.51
CA GLY A 107 6.17 -1.21 -10.26
C GLY A 107 5.84 -0.21 -9.16
N THR A 108 6.59 -0.23 -8.06
CA THR A 108 6.43 0.72 -6.97
C THR A 108 6.74 2.15 -7.42
N LEU A 109 7.77 2.32 -8.22
CA LEU A 109 8.10 3.64 -8.78
C LEU A 109 6.96 4.18 -9.65
N SER A 110 6.31 3.31 -10.44
CA SER A 110 5.15 3.70 -11.24
C SER A 110 3.97 4.15 -10.36
N GLU A 111 3.71 3.46 -9.25
CA GLU A 111 2.68 3.83 -8.29
C GLU A 111 2.97 5.19 -7.65
N ILE A 112 4.23 5.43 -7.24
CA ILE A 112 4.66 6.74 -6.72
C ILE A 112 4.39 7.84 -7.76
N GLY A 113 4.80 7.62 -9.00
CA GLY A 113 4.62 8.58 -10.09
C GLY A 113 3.14 8.88 -10.37
N LEU A 114 2.31 7.85 -10.45
CA LEU A 114 0.87 8.00 -10.66
C LEU A 114 0.20 8.75 -9.51
N ALA A 115 0.54 8.42 -8.27
CA ALA A 115 0.00 9.09 -7.09
C ALA A 115 0.39 10.56 -7.05
N ARG A 116 1.65 10.86 -7.28
CA ARG A 116 2.17 12.24 -7.32
C ARG A 116 1.50 13.07 -8.43
N LYS A 117 1.35 12.49 -9.60
CA LYS A 117 0.69 13.15 -10.73
C LYS A 117 -0.76 13.52 -10.41
N LYS A 118 -1.46 12.70 -9.62
CA LYS A 118 -2.84 12.94 -9.20
C LYS A 118 -2.95 13.86 -7.98
N GLY A 119 -1.83 14.33 -7.44
CA GLY A 119 -1.82 15.16 -6.24
C GLY A 119 -2.09 14.40 -4.94
N ARG A 120 -1.97 13.07 -4.94
CA ARG A 120 -2.08 12.26 -3.72
C ARG A 120 -0.80 12.40 -2.90
N PRO A 121 -0.87 12.66 -1.59
CA PRO A 121 0.31 12.62 -0.73
C PRO A 121 0.97 11.25 -0.78
N VAL A 122 2.28 11.23 -0.95
CA VAL A 122 3.08 9.99 -0.92
C VAL A 122 4.16 10.15 0.12
N VAL A 123 4.29 9.18 1.01
CA VAL A 123 5.40 9.09 1.95
C VAL A 123 6.18 7.81 1.68
N GLY A 124 7.49 7.93 1.60
CA GLY A 124 8.40 6.80 1.42
C GLY A 124 8.91 6.26 2.76
N LEU A 125 9.17 4.97 2.81
CA LEU A 125 9.78 4.28 3.94
C LEU A 125 10.78 3.29 3.37
N ASP A 126 12.07 3.50 3.64
CA ASP A 126 13.15 2.69 3.07
C ASP A 126 13.06 2.58 1.53
N THR A 127 12.84 3.70 0.88
CA THR A 127 12.66 3.80 -0.58
C THR A 127 13.58 4.87 -1.18
N TRP A 128 13.39 5.16 -2.47
CA TRP A 128 14.24 6.13 -3.17
C TRP A 128 14.14 7.54 -2.59
N GLU A 129 15.27 8.25 -2.67
CA GLU A 129 15.28 9.70 -2.51
C GLU A 129 14.93 10.36 -3.84
N LEU A 130 13.71 10.84 -3.95
CA LEU A 130 13.22 11.51 -5.14
C LEU A 130 12.81 12.93 -4.79
N LYS A 131 13.06 13.86 -5.69
CA LYS A 131 12.64 15.25 -5.50
C LYS A 131 11.11 15.32 -5.31
N GLY A 132 10.68 15.92 -4.21
CA GLY A 132 9.26 16.03 -3.88
C GLY A 132 8.66 14.81 -3.20
N LEU A 133 9.44 13.76 -2.97
CA LEU A 133 9.02 12.61 -2.17
C LEU A 133 9.51 12.80 -0.73
N ARG A 134 8.59 12.80 0.21
CA ARG A 134 8.92 12.82 1.63
C ARG A 134 9.22 11.40 2.08
N VAL A 135 10.41 11.20 2.67
CA VAL A 135 10.82 9.91 3.23
C VAL A 135 10.72 9.98 4.75
N ALA A 136 10.03 9.05 5.36
CA ALA A 136 9.89 8.95 6.81
C ALA A 136 11.05 8.16 7.41
N ASP A 137 11.40 8.49 8.65
CA ASP A 137 12.46 7.81 9.40
C ASP A 137 11.94 6.59 10.17
N SER A 138 10.63 6.46 10.31
CA SER A 138 9.99 5.38 11.06
C SER A 138 8.62 5.04 10.49
N VAL A 139 8.13 3.85 10.83
CA VAL A 139 6.76 3.42 10.51
C VAL A 139 5.75 4.38 11.12
N GLU A 140 5.94 4.77 12.37
CA GLU A 140 5.05 5.70 13.07
C GLU A 140 4.92 7.03 12.32
N GLU A 141 6.03 7.59 11.89
CA GLU A 141 6.05 8.83 11.11
C GLU A 141 5.34 8.66 9.78
N ALA A 142 5.63 7.56 9.05
CA ALA A 142 5.01 7.30 7.76
C ALA A 142 3.48 7.22 7.87
N VAL A 143 2.99 6.49 8.86
CA VAL A 143 1.55 6.34 9.10
C VAL A 143 0.91 7.68 9.49
N ARG A 144 1.56 8.43 10.38
CA ARG A 144 1.08 9.76 10.78
C ARG A 144 0.93 10.71 9.58
N ILE A 145 1.93 10.73 8.70
CA ILE A 145 1.90 11.55 7.48
C ILE A 145 0.76 11.11 6.56
N ALA A 146 0.62 9.81 6.34
CA ALA A 146 -0.41 9.26 5.46
C ALA A 146 -1.83 9.53 5.96
N LEU A 147 -2.02 9.57 7.26
CA LEU A 147 -3.33 9.85 7.86
C LEU A 147 -3.69 11.33 7.88
N GLY A 148 -2.72 12.20 7.73
CA GLY A 148 -2.92 13.66 7.67
C GLY A 148 -2.88 14.34 9.02
#